data_17f945affbaf091ecc73eca875bb2ffd
#
_entry.id   17f945affbaf091ecc73eca875bb2ffd
#
_cell.length_a   1.000
_cell.length_b   1.000
_cell.length_c   1.000
_cell.angle_alpha   90.00
_cell.angle_beta   90.00
_cell.angle_gamma   90.00
#
_symmetry.space_group_name_H-M   'P 1'
#
loop_
_entity.id
_entity.type
_entity.pdbx_description
1 polymer ?
#
loop_
_entity_poly.entity_id
_entity_poly.type
_entity_poly.pdbx_seq_one_letter_code
_entity_poly.pdbx_strand_id
1 'polypeptide(L)'
;MTKYFLRQDLATGTDAPRAEAAAVLDWAEQLASHAAPADVYRNKEGRKTLRFNWQGRSWFLKLHSGIGWGEIFKNLLQMRFPVLGAANEYSAIMALEKLGVDTLSVGAYASLGENPARRHSMIVTEDLVDTVSLEDYCANWANSPPSFPVRLKIIRKLADSAGRMHGAGINHRDFYICHFHLDESTLVNRQPTCYLIDLHRAQIRRRTPRRWQVKDLAGLYFSALDCGLTRRDLLRFMRCYTPGGLRQAQTADAALWHDVEKRALALYRKEHGREPSAVAPAGSLKGGLEGGVNGGRD
;
A
#
# COMPACT_ATOMS: atom_id res chain seq x y z
N MET A 1 -9.64 1.32 22.54
CA MET A 1 -8.52 1.06 21.63
C MET A 1 -7.77 -0.16 22.12
N THR A 2 -7.45 -1.15 21.29
CA THR A 2 -6.70 -2.35 21.68
C THR A 2 -5.32 -1.93 22.18
N LYS A 3 -4.95 -2.34 23.41
CA LYS A 3 -3.64 -2.00 24.00
C LYS A 3 -2.55 -2.97 23.58
N TYR A 4 -2.90 -4.24 23.33
CA TYR A 4 -1.99 -5.24 22.80
C TYR A 4 -2.74 -6.30 21.98
N PHE A 5 -1.99 -6.99 21.14
CA PHE A 5 -2.35 -8.22 20.44
C PHE A 5 -1.11 -9.12 20.42
N LEU A 6 -1.30 -10.41 20.64
CA LEU A 6 -0.24 -11.42 20.61
C LEU A 6 -0.80 -12.69 19.99
N ARG A 7 -0.26 -13.10 18.86
CA ARG A 7 -0.64 -14.32 18.18
C ARG A 7 -0.06 -15.53 18.90
N GLN A 8 -0.78 -16.63 18.92
CA GLN A 8 -0.45 -17.81 19.72
C GLN A 8 0.94 -18.39 19.41
N ASP A 9 1.39 -18.37 18.15
CA ASP A 9 2.70 -18.86 17.75
C ASP A 9 3.87 -17.99 18.26
N LEU A 10 3.65 -16.71 18.59
CA LEU A 10 4.62 -15.88 19.28
C LEU A 10 4.53 -15.97 20.81
N ALA A 11 3.41 -16.47 21.32
CA ALA A 11 3.17 -16.63 22.75
C ALA A 11 3.71 -17.96 23.31
N THR A 12 4.42 -18.75 22.52
CA THR A 12 4.98 -20.06 22.91
C THR A 12 6.51 -20.01 22.98
N GLY A 13 7.10 -20.83 23.84
CA GLY A 13 8.54 -20.87 24.08
C GLY A 13 8.97 -20.23 25.41
N THR A 14 10.19 -20.53 25.86
CA THR A 14 10.73 -20.06 27.15
C THR A 14 10.88 -18.53 27.22
N ASP A 15 11.20 -17.90 26.10
CA ASP A 15 11.44 -16.46 25.99
C ASP A 15 10.24 -15.70 25.44
N ALA A 16 9.07 -16.36 25.32
CA ALA A 16 7.86 -15.72 24.82
C ALA A 16 7.34 -14.65 25.80
N PRO A 17 6.82 -13.52 25.29
CA PRO A 17 6.26 -12.49 26.15
C PRO A 17 4.96 -12.96 26.80
N ARG A 18 4.69 -12.48 28.02
CA ARG A 18 3.37 -12.63 28.63
C ARG A 18 2.33 -11.86 27.83
N ALA A 19 1.06 -12.33 27.89
CA ALA A 19 -0.06 -11.73 27.15
C ALA A 19 -0.54 -10.42 27.83
N GLU A 20 0.34 -9.44 27.93
CA GLU A 20 0.04 -8.09 28.43
C GLU A 20 0.88 -7.03 27.71
N ALA A 21 0.38 -5.80 27.63
CA ALA A 21 0.99 -4.76 26.78
C ALA A 21 2.43 -4.41 27.20
N ALA A 22 2.72 -4.38 28.51
CA ALA A 22 4.05 -4.08 29.03
C ALA A 22 5.05 -5.19 28.66
N ALA A 23 4.71 -6.44 28.92
CA ALA A 23 5.59 -7.57 28.64
C ALA A 23 5.87 -7.74 27.13
N VAL A 24 4.89 -7.48 26.27
CA VAL A 24 5.07 -7.51 24.82
C VAL A 24 6.00 -6.37 24.33
N LEU A 25 5.92 -5.19 24.96
CA LEU A 25 6.85 -4.10 24.67
C LEU A 25 8.26 -4.39 25.18
N ASP A 26 8.41 -4.85 26.41
CA ASP A 26 9.72 -5.19 26.99
C ASP A 26 10.43 -6.27 26.15
N TRP A 27 9.69 -7.29 25.71
CA TRP A 27 10.20 -8.30 24.79
C TRP A 27 10.69 -7.69 23.46
N ALA A 28 9.92 -6.76 22.87
CA ALA A 28 10.30 -6.09 21.63
C ALA A 28 11.55 -5.20 21.82
N GLU A 29 11.67 -4.52 22.96
CA GLU A 29 12.86 -3.72 23.31
C GLU A 29 14.10 -4.61 23.52
N GLN A 30 13.94 -5.79 24.13
CA GLN A 30 15.03 -6.77 24.25
C GLN A 30 15.47 -7.28 22.87
N LEU A 31 14.55 -7.67 21.98
CA LEU A 31 14.88 -8.02 20.59
C LEU A 31 15.63 -6.88 19.88
N ALA A 32 15.15 -5.66 20.05
CA ALA A 32 15.77 -4.50 19.44
C ALA A 32 17.16 -4.19 20.01
N SER A 33 17.44 -4.46 21.29
CA SER A 33 18.75 -4.24 21.91
C SER A 33 19.80 -5.26 21.47
N HIS A 34 19.38 -6.49 21.18
CA HIS A 34 20.28 -7.59 20.79
C HIS A 34 20.37 -7.79 19.26
N ALA A 35 19.63 -6.98 18.46
CA ALA A 35 19.63 -7.13 17.01
C ALA A 35 21.01 -6.85 16.40
N ALA A 36 21.47 -7.74 15.52
CA ALA A 36 22.69 -7.52 14.76
C ALA A 36 22.53 -6.31 13.82
N PRO A 37 23.59 -5.52 13.58
CA PRO A 37 23.52 -4.35 12.68
C PRO A 37 22.97 -4.67 11.29
N ALA A 38 23.27 -5.85 10.76
CA ALA A 38 22.81 -6.32 9.45
C ALA A 38 21.28 -6.55 9.38
N ASP A 39 20.64 -6.79 10.52
CA ASP A 39 19.20 -6.99 10.61
C ASP A 39 18.43 -5.71 10.89
N VAL A 40 19.11 -4.58 11.09
CA VAL A 40 18.48 -3.29 11.37
C VAL A 40 18.35 -2.47 10.10
N TYR A 41 17.13 -2.36 9.61
CA TYR A 41 16.80 -1.62 8.37
C TYR A 41 16.61 -0.12 8.60
N ARG A 42 16.18 0.27 9.80
CA ARG A 42 15.99 1.67 10.17
C ARG A 42 16.25 1.89 11.66
N ASN A 43 16.96 2.97 11.97
CA ASN A 43 17.16 3.44 13.37
C ASN A 43 17.27 4.97 13.37
N LYS A 44 16.11 5.65 13.25
CA LYS A 44 16.05 7.14 13.20
C LYS A 44 14.75 7.64 13.83
N GLU A 45 14.79 8.82 14.43
CA GLU A 45 13.62 9.58 14.89
C GLU A 45 12.71 8.78 15.87
N GLY A 46 13.29 8.04 16.81
CA GLY A 46 12.55 7.22 17.76
C GLY A 46 11.86 6.00 17.12
N ARG A 47 12.29 5.60 15.91
CA ARG A 47 11.78 4.44 15.20
C ARG A 47 12.90 3.47 14.88
N LYS A 48 12.75 2.22 15.29
CA LYS A 48 13.64 1.13 14.92
C LYS A 48 12.87 0.07 14.16
N THR A 49 13.37 -0.34 13.01
CA THR A 49 12.82 -1.45 12.21
C THR A 49 13.90 -2.49 12.06
N LEU A 50 13.60 -3.72 12.42
CA LEU A 50 14.54 -4.82 12.32
C LEU A 50 13.83 -6.12 11.93
N ARG A 51 14.60 -7.04 11.36
CA ARG A 51 14.21 -8.42 11.09
C ARG A 51 14.75 -9.33 12.21
N PHE A 52 14.00 -10.34 12.58
CA PHE A 52 14.43 -11.34 13.54
C PHE A 52 13.80 -12.70 13.23
N ASN A 53 14.44 -13.76 13.72
CA ASN A 53 13.91 -15.11 13.61
C ASN A 53 13.28 -15.53 14.94
N TRP A 54 12.08 -16.11 14.89
CA TRP A 54 11.39 -16.67 16.03
C TRP A 54 10.76 -18.00 15.64
N GLN A 55 11.14 -19.07 16.34
CA GLN A 55 10.67 -20.43 16.07
C GLN A 55 10.79 -20.87 14.60
N GLY A 56 11.93 -20.56 13.98
CA GLY A 56 12.21 -20.92 12.59
C GLY A 56 11.50 -20.07 11.53
N ARG A 57 10.79 -19.01 11.92
CA ARG A 57 10.12 -18.08 11.02
C ARG A 57 10.76 -16.69 11.09
N SER A 58 10.79 -16.00 9.96
CA SER A 58 11.29 -14.64 9.85
C SER A 58 10.17 -13.62 10.13
N TRP A 59 10.52 -12.56 10.87
CA TRP A 59 9.59 -11.52 11.32
C TRP A 59 10.21 -10.16 11.20
N PHE A 60 9.38 -9.15 10.99
CA PHE A 60 9.75 -7.73 11.11
C PHE A 60 9.16 -7.13 12.37
N LEU A 61 10.03 -6.47 13.16
CA LEU A 61 9.64 -5.65 14.30
C LEU A 61 9.79 -4.17 13.93
N LYS A 62 8.75 -3.38 14.15
CA LYS A 62 8.78 -1.92 14.11
C LYS A 62 8.50 -1.40 15.52
N LEU A 63 9.51 -0.80 16.15
CA LEU A 63 9.45 -0.22 17.49
C LEU A 63 9.41 1.30 17.39
N HIS A 64 8.54 1.94 18.19
CA HIS A 64 8.39 3.39 18.28
C HIS A 64 8.55 3.81 19.73
N SER A 65 9.55 4.61 20.03
CA SER A 65 9.88 5.08 21.40
C SER A 65 9.39 6.51 21.69
N GLY A 66 8.39 6.99 20.91
CA GLY A 66 7.94 8.38 21.00
C GLY A 66 8.85 9.34 20.24
N ILE A 67 8.24 10.35 19.60
CA ILE A 67 8.99 11.29 18.75
C ILE A 67 9.21 12.67 19.41
N GLY A 68 8.70 12.86 20.63
CA GLY A 68 8.78 14.13 21.33
C GLY A 68 7.88 15.24 20.74
N TRP A 69 7.58 16.25 21.55
CA TRP A 69 6.73 17.37 21.14
C TRP A 69 7.36 18.23 20.04
N GLY A 70 8.69 18.40 20.06
CA GLY A 70 9.40 19.18 19.04
C GLY A 70 9.20 18.65 17.63
N GLU A 71 9.32 17.33 17.44
CA GLU A 71 9.11 16.71 16.13
C GLU A 71 7.61 16.72 15.72
N ILE A 72 6.70 16.59 16.69
CA ILE A 72 5.26 16.72 16.43
C ILE A 72 4.94 18.12 15.88
N PHE A 73 5.42 19.19 16.56
CA PHE A 73 5.19 20.56 16.12
C PHE A 73 5.84 20.86 14.78
N LYS A 74 7.07 20.40 14.55
CA LYS A 74 7.76 20.54 13.26
C LYS A 74 6.95 19.90 12.12
N ASN A 75 6.45 18.69 12.31
CA ASN A 75 5.59 18.03 11.31
C ASN A 75 4.30 18.81 11.06
N LEU A 76 3.65 19.32 12.12
CA LEU A 76 2.41 20.11 11.99
C LEU A 76 2.64 21.42 11.26
N LEU A 77 3.76 22.14 11.52
CA LEU A 77 4.14 23.34 10.78
C LEU A 77 4.36 23.05 9.30
N GLN A 78 4.86 21.87 8.96
CA GLN A 78 5.00 21.41 7.57
C GLN A 78 3.68 20.85 6.99
N MET A 79 2.54 21.04 7.66
CA MET A 79 1.24 20.45 7.31
C MET A 79 1.29 18.93 7.10
N ARG A 80 2.21 18.26 7.80
CA ARG A 80 2.34 16.80 7.81
C ARG A 80 1.82 16.24 9.11
N PHE A 81 0.94 15.25 9.04
CA PHE A 81 0.54 14.50 10.24
C PHE A 81 1.67 13.57 10.66
N PRO A 82 2.20 13.71 11.88
CA PRO A 82 3.24 12.83 12.39
C PRO A 82 2.71 11.41 12.56
N VAL A 83 3.56 10.42 12.36
CA VAL A 83 3.26 9.03 12.71
C VAL A 83 3.59 8.85 14.18
N LEU A 84 2.56 8.76 15.00
CA LEU A 84 2.65 8.74 16.48
C LEU A 84 2.89 7.34 17.07
N GLY A 85 3.02 6.31 16.24
CA GLY A 85 3.23 4.94 16.68
C GLY A 85 2.64 3.88 15.74
N ALA A 86 2.69 2.62 16.17
CA ALA A 86 2.28 1.45 15.39
C ALA A 86 0.74 1.28 15.25
N ALA A 87 -0.06 2.05 15.99
CA ALA A 87 -1.52 1.85 16.06
C ALA A 87 -2.22 2.02 14.70
N ASN A 88 -1.77 2.98 13.87
CA ASN A 88 -2.34 3.18 12.53
C ASN A 88 -2.09 1.98 11.64
N GLU A 89 -0.85 1.47 11.63
CA GLU A 89 -0.46 0.32 10.82
C GLU A 89 -1.22 -0.93 11.27
N TYR A 90 -1.25 -1.21 12.57
CA TYR A 90 -2.03 -2.31 13.15
C TYR A 90 -3.51 -2.25 12.73
N SER A 91 -4.15 -1.10 12.93
CA SER A 91 -5.58 -0.94 12.62
C SER A 91 -5.86 -1.10 11.12
N ALA A 92 -4.95 -0.60 10.26
CA ALA A 92 -5.09 -0.70 8.82
C ALA A 92 -4.92 -2.15 8.33
N ILE A 93 -3.92 -2.88 8.83
CA ILE A 93 -3.72 -4.31 8.51
C ILE A 93 -4.97 -5.10 8.89
N MET A 94 -5.43 -4.98 10.14
CA MET A 94 -6.61 -5.70 10.62
C MET A 94 -7.90 -5.36 9.84
N ALA A 95 -8.01 -4.11 9.36
CA ALA A 95 -9.13 -3.70 8.53
C ALA A 95 -9.05 -4.28 7.11
N LEU A 96 -7.87 -4.31 6.50
CA LEU A 96 -7.66 -4.88 5.15
C LEU A 96 -7.84 -6.39 5.14
N GLU A 97 -7.36 -7.11 6.17
CA GLU A 97 -7.62 -8.55 6.34
C GLU A 97 -9.13 -8.86 6.33
N LYS A 98 -9.92 -8.11 7.12
CA LYS A 98 -11.39 -8.26 7.17
C LYS A 98 -12.06 -7.99 5.82
N LEU A 99 -11.46 -7.18 4.98
CA LEU A 99 -11.93 -6.89 3.63
C LEU A 99 -11.47 -7.93 2.60
N GLY A 100 -10.63 -8.91 2.98
CA GLY A 100 -10.03 -9.87 2.07
C GLY A 100 -9.05 -9.22 1.08
N VAL A 101 -8.40 -8.14 1.50
CA VAL A 101 -7.25 -7.54 0.79
C VAL A 101 -5.99 -8.15 1.36
N ASP A 102 -5.14 -8.74 0.49
CA ASP A 102 -3.89 -9.31 0.93
C ASP A 102 -2.99 -8.22 1.51
N THR A 103 -2.50 -8.45 2.71
CA THR A 103 -1.61 -7.55 3.44
C THR A 103 -0.74 -8.34 4.40
N LEU A 104 0.10 -7.65 5.19
CA LEU A 104 0.93 -8.26 6.21
C LEU A 104 0.08 -9.00 7.26
N SER A 105 0.61 -10.10 7.77
CA SER A 105 0.03 -10.80 8.92
C SER A 105 0.65 -10.30 10.21
N VAL A 106 -0.18 -9.82 11.14
CA VAL A 106 0.30 -9.33 12.44
C VAL A 106 0.58 -10.50 13.38
N GLY A 107 1.79 -10.55 13.92
CA GLY A 107 2.19 -11.47 14.99
C GLY A 107 1.99 -10.89 16.38
N ALA A 108 2.40 -9.63 16.58
CA ALA A 108 2.21 -8.94 17.85
C ALA A 108 2.02 -7.43 17.64
N TYR A 109 1.31 -6.81 18.56
CA TYR A 109 1.15 -5.36 18.68
C TYR A 109 1.05 -4.98 20.15
N ALA A 110 1.70 -3.90 20.54
CA ALA A 110 1.50 -3.30 21.85
C ALA A 110 1.63 -1.78 21.79
N SER A 111 0.88 -1.09 22.67
CA SER A 111 0.97 0.37 22.81
C SER A 111 0.72 0.77 24.26
N LEU A 112 1.66 1.55 24.83
CA LEU A 112 1.60 2.12 26.16
C LEU A 112 1.81 3.63 26.14
N GLY A 113 1.20 4.29 27.11
CA GLY A 113 1.26 5.74 27.28
C GLY A 113 0.16 6.48 26.53
N GLU A 114 -0.45 7.44 27.21
CA GLU A 114 -1.52 8.30 26.66
C GLU A 114 -0.95 9.53 25.96
N ASN A 115 0.25 9.97 26.41
CA ASN A 115 0.93 11.15 25.83
C ASN A 115 1.50 10.81 24.44
N PRO A 116 1.02 11.45 23.36
CA PRO A 116 1.45 11.16 21.99
C PRO A 116 2.97 11.31 21.78
N ALA A 117 3.60 12.25 22.47
CA ALA A 117 5.03 12.53 22.35
C ALA A 117 5.93 11.50 23.07
N ARG A 118 5.36 10.73 24.00
CA ARG A 118 6.08 9.73 24.82
C ARG A 118 5.47 8.33 24.69
N ARG A 119 4.57 8.13 23.73
CA ARG A 119 3.90 6.83 23.52
C ARG A 119 4.92 5.82 23.00
N HIS A 120 5.07 4.72 23.72
CA HIS A 120 5.79 3.54 23.27
C HIS A 120 4.83 2.61 22.54
N SER A 121 5.22 2.10 21.41
CA SER A 121 4.41 1.12 20.69
C SER A 121 5.26 0.29 19.75
N MET A 122 4.80 -0.91 19.46
CA MET A 122 5.45 -1.83 18.56
C MET A 122 4.43 -2.60 17.71
N ILE A 123 4.89 -3.07 16.57
CA ILE A 123 4.19 -4.06 15.74
C ILE A 123 5.20 -5.06 15.21
N VAL A 124 4.83 -6.34 15.30
CA VAL A 124 5.52 -7.45 14.64
C VAL A 124 4.63 -7.97 13.54
N THR A 125 5.20 -8.11 12.36
CA THR A 125 4.53 -8.70 11.20
C THR A 125 5.38 -9.85 10.65
N GLU A 126 4.73 -10.83 10.02
CA GLU A 126 5.48 -11.86 9.27
C GLU A 126 6.29 -11.23 8.15
N ASP A 127 7.47 -11.78 7.92
CA ASP A 127 8.27 -11.46 6.73
C ASP A 127 7.63 -12.07 5.48
N LEU A 128 7.55 -11.30 4.42
CA LEU A 128 7.07 -11.76 3.13
C LEU A 128 8.22 -12.40 2.34
N VAL A 129 8.59 -13.61 2.74
CA VAL A 129 9.58 -14.41 2.01
C VAL A 129 9.01 -14.85 0.66
N ASP A 130 9.89 -15.06 -0.34
CA ASP A 130 9.55 -15.52 -1.68
C ASP A 130 8.52 -14.64 -2.42
N THR A 131 8.54 -13.33 -2.12
CA THR A 131 7.75 -12.33 -2.84
C THR A 131 8.64 -11.32 -3.54
N VAL A 132 8.14 -10.72 -4.60
CA VAL A 132 8.81 -9.66 -5.36
C VAL A 132 7.97 -8.38 -5.35
N SER A 133 8.60 -7.22 -5.22
CA SER A 133 7.84 -5.96 -5.38
C SER A 133 7.30 -5.85 -6.80
N LEU A 134 6.11 -5.25 -6.99
CA LEU A 134 5.62 -5.03 -8.35
C LEU A 134 6.47 -4.01 -9.12
N GLU A 135 7.23 -3.17 -8.45
CA GLU A 135 8.20 -2.29 -9.11
C GLU A 135 9.28 -3.12 -9.80
N ASP A 136 9.89 -4.08 -9.10
CA ASP A 136 10.91 -4.97 -9.65
C ASP A 136 10.31 -5.94 -10.68
N TYR A 137 9.15 -6.53 -10.38
CA TYR A 137 8.46 -7.45 -11.28
C TYR A 137 8.07 -6.78 -12.60
N CYS A 138 7.67 -5.52 -12.58
CA CYS A 138 7.25 -4.76 -13.76
C CYS A 138 8.40 -3.99 -14.44
N ALA A 139 9.61 -4.00 -13.88
CA ALA A 139 10.72 -3.16 -14.34
C ALA A 139 11.05 -3.30 -15.84
N ASN A 140 10.85 -4.48 -16.39
CA ASN A 140 11.13 -4.74 -17.84
C ASN A 140 9.85 -4.92 -18.69
N TRP A 141 8.68 -4.62 -18.19
CA TRP A 141 7.44 -4.85 -18.94
C TRP A 141 7.31 -4.03 -20.22
N ALA A 142 7.93 -2.86 -20.26
CA ALA A 142 7.95 -2.03 -21.47
C ALA A 142 8.60 -2.74 -22.65
N ASN A 143 9.65 -3.54 -22.39
CA ASN A 143 10.42 -4.26 -23.42
C ASN A 143 10.00 -5.73 -23.54
N SER A 144 9.65 -6.37 -22.41
CA SER A 144 9.28 -7.78 -22.32
C SER A 144 8.05 -7.96 -21.43
N PRO A 145 6.85 -7.60 -21.92
CA PRO A 145 5.64 -7.71 -21.13
C PRO A 145 5.29 -9.18 -20.87
N PRO A 146 4.74 -9.52 -19.71
CA PRO A 146 4.26 -10.87 -19.44
C PRO A 146 3.08 -11.21 -20.37
N SER A 147 2.72 -12.49 -20.41
CA SER A 147 1.54 -12.93 -21.17
C SER A 147 0.30 -12.13 -20.74
N PHE A 148 -0.61 -11.91 -21.67
CA PHE A 148 -1.83 -11.15 -21.42
C PHE A 148 -2.66 -11.68 -20.21
N PRO A 149 -2.84 -13.00 -20.00
CA PRO A 149 -3.53 -13.49 -18.81
C PRO A 149 -2.88 -13.10 -17.49
N VAL A 150 -1.56 -13.15 -17.40
CA VAL A 150 -0.79 -12.76 -16.20
C VAL A 150 -0.98 -11.28 -15.92
N ARG A 151 -0.74 -10.43 -16.92
CA ARG A 151 -0.93 -8.98 -16.80
C ARG A 151 -2.34 -8.62 -16.37
N LEU A 152 -3.35 -9.28 -16.94
CA LEU A 152 -4.75 -9.06 -16.59
C LEU A 152 -5.06 -9.44 -15.14
N LYS A 153 -4.49 -10.55 -14.65
CA LYS A 153 -4.67 -10.98 -13.24
C LYS A 153 -4.13 -9.93 -12.27
N ILE A 154 -2.93 -9.43 -12.52
CA ILE A 154 -2.29 -8.40 -11.68
C ILE A 154 -3.11 -7.11 -11.68
N ILE A 155 -3.49 -6.60 -12.86
CA ILE A 155 -4.30 -5.37 -12.97
C ILE A 155 -5.62 -5.51 -12.20
N ARG A 156 -6.30 -6.65 -12.33
CA ARG A 156 -7.56 -6.93 -11.60
C ARG A 156 -7.34 -6.98 -10.10
N LYS A 157 -6.26 -7.62 -9.66
CA LYS A 157 -5.93 -7.72 -8.24
C LYS A 157 -5.69 -6.35 -7.61
N LEU A 158 -4.90 -5.50 -8.25
CA LEU A 158 -4.65 -4.14 -7.77
C LEU A 158 -5.92 -3.29 -7.74
N ALA A 159 -6.73 -3.38 -8.80
CA ALA A 159 -7.99 -2.64 -8.89
C ALA A 159 -9.00 -3.08 -7.82
N ASP A 160 -9.14 -4.39 -7.58
CA ASP A 160 -10.00 -4.94 -6.53
C ASP A 160 -9.53 -4.51 -5.14
N SER A 161 -8.24 -4.64 -4.85
CA SER A 161 -7.64 -4.18 -3.58
C SER A 161 -7.88 -2.70 -3.32
N ALA A 162 -7.64 -1.85 -4.33
CA ALA A 162 -7.89 -0.41 -4.24
C ALA A 162 -9.39 -0.10 -4.06
N GLY A 163 -10.25 -0.77 -4.79
CA GLY A 163 -11.71 -0.59 -4.72
C GLY A 163 -12.27 -0.96 -3.34
N ARG A 164 -11.90 -2.13 -2.81
CA ARG A 164 -12.28 -2.58 -1.45
C ARG A 164 -11.79 -1.63 -0.38
N MET A 165 -10.50 -1.24 -0.44
CA MET A 165 -9.88 -0.33 0.50
C MET A 165 -10.62 1.03 0.51
N HIS A 166 -10.76 1.67 -0.64
CA HIS A 166 -11.43 2.97 -0.75
C HIS A 166 -12.93 2.90 -0.41
N GLY A 167 -13.61 1.82 -0.82
CA GLY A 167 -15.02 1.59 -0.51
C GLY A 167 -15.29 1.47 0.99
N ALA A 168 -14.34 0.92 1.74
CA ALA A 168 -14.40 0.80 3.19
C ALA A 168 -13.91 2.06 3.96
N GLY A 169 -13.63 3.15 3.28
CA GLY A 169 -13.20 4.39 3.93
C GLY A 169 -11.70 4.46 4.25
N ILE A 170 -10.90 3.54 3.72
CA ILE A 170 -9.46 3.45 3.97
C ILE A 170 -8.70 4.09 2.80
N ASN A 171 -7.68 4.89 3.10
CA ASN A 171 -6.71 5.37 2.12
C ASN A 171 -5.28 5.14 2.62
N HIS A 172 -4.38 4.82 1.69
CA HIS A 172 -3.00 4.44 1.98
C HIS A 172 -2.07 5.64 2.18
N ARG A 173 -2.19 6.66 1.33
CA ARG A 173 -1.36 7.87 1.22
C ARG A 173 -0.04 7.71 0.48
N ASP A 174 0.55 6.54 0.48
CA ASP A 174 1.79 6.19 -0.22
C ASP A 174 1.53 4.95 -1.10
N PHE A 175 0.51 5.04 -1.96
CA PHE A 175 -0.02 3.94 -2.76
C PHE A 175 0.72 3.84 -4.09
N TYR A 176 1.83 3.11 -4.08
CA TYR A 176 2.75 2.91 -5.22
C TYR A 176 2.94 1.43 -5.50
N ILE A 177 3.37 1.06 -6.73
CA ILE A 177 3.60 -0.35 -7.08
C ILE A 177 4.70 -1.01 -6.25
N CYS A 178 5.68 -0.27 -5.74
CA CYS A 178 6.71 -0.80 -4.85
C CYS A 178 6.17 -1.30 -3.49
N HIS A 179 4.96 -0.84 -3.10
CA HIS A 179 4.30 -1.30 -1.88
C HIS A 179 3.32 -2.46 -2.11
N PHE A 180 3.34 -3.06 -3.30
CA PHE A 180 2.66 -4.31 -3.59
C PHE A 180 3.70 -5.41 -3.81
N HIS A 181 3.63 -6.47 -3.00
CA HIS A 181 4.50 -7.61 -3.08
C HIS A 181 3.74 -8.82 -3.64
N LEU A 182 4.18 -9.30 -4.79
CA LEU A 182 3.59 -10.41 -5.51
C LEU A 182 4.24 -11.74 -5.08
N ASP A 183 3.42 -12.71 -4.72
CA ASP A 183 3.81 -14.11 -4.66
C ASP A 183 3.64 -14.72 -6.06
N GLU A 184 4.76 -14.85 -6.78
CA GLU A 184 4.76 -15.32 -8.16
C GLU A 184 4.24 -16.76 -8.30
N SER A 185 4.41 -17.60 -7.26
CA SER A 185 3.92 -18.99 -7.26
C SER A 185 2.39 -19.04 -7.41
N THR A 186 1.71 -18.01 -6.98
CA THR A 186 0.24 -17.90 -7.04
C THR A 186 -0.29 -17.40 -8.39
N LEU A 187 0.57 -17.02 -9.33
CA LEU A 187 0.15 -16.60 -10.67
C LEU A 187 -0.58 -17.67 -11.47
N VAL A 188 -0.43 -18.94 -11.11
CA VAL A 188 -1.22 -20.04 -11.67
C VAL A 188 -2.71 -19.93 -11.26
N ASN A 189 -3.00 -19.35 -10.11
CA ASN A 189 -4.34 -19.19 -9.58
C ASN A 189 -5.15 -18.17 -10.40
N ARG A 190 -6.50 -18.24 -10.25
CA ARG A 190 -7.40 -17.26 -10.87
C ARG A 190 -7.17 -15.83 -10.34
N GLN A 191 -6.86 -15.73 -9.05
CA GLN A 191 -6.47 -14.48 -8.40
C GLN A 191 -5.11 -14.71 -7.73
N PRO A 192 -4.07 -13.97 -8.13
CA PRO A 192 -2.77 -14.07 -7.49
C PRO A 192 -2.81 -13.39 -6.12
N THR A 193 -1.91 -13.82 -5.25
CA THR A 193 -1.68 -13.16 -3.96
C THR A 193 -0.74 -11.97 -4.19
N CYS A 194 -1.18 -10.79 -3.76
CA CYS A 194 -0.41 -9.57 -3.89
C CYS A 194 -0.62 -8.72 -2.64
N TYR A 195 0.38 -8.72 -1.78
CA TYR A 195 0.33 -8.09 -0.47
C TYR A 195 0.54 -6.59 -0.55
N LEU A 196 -0.38 -5.81 0.01
CA LEU A 196 -0.23 -4.37 0.19
C LEU A 196 0.46 -4.10 1.53
N ILE A 197 1.61 -3.45 1.49
CA ILE A 197 2.47 -3.18 2.65
C ILE A 197 2.61 -1.67 2.94
N ASP A 198 3.34 -1.34 4.00
CA ASP A 198 3.67 0.04 4.42
C ASP A 198 2.45 0.91 4.78
N LEU A 199 1.58 0.35 5.59
CA LEU A 199 0.32 0.96 6.03
C LEU A 199 0.46 1.99 7.16
N HIS A 200 1.67 2.35 7.56
CA HIS A 200 1.94 3.22 8.72
C HIS A 200 1.30 4.63 8.59
N ARG A 201 1.00 5.10 7.37
CA ARG A 201 0.33 6.38 7.08
C ARG A 201 -1.12 6.22 6.66
N ALA A 202 -1.63 5.00 6.61
CA ALA A 202 -3.01 4.74 6.24
C ALA A 202 -4.00 5.44 7.18
N GLN A 203 -5.14 5.79 6.65
CA GLN A 203 -6.20 6.47 7.40
C GLN A 203 -7.51 5.75 7.18
N ILE A 204 -8.24 5.52 8.27
CA ILE A 204 -9.55 4.87 8.28
C ILE A 204 -10.61 5.90 8.64
N ARG A 205 -11.66 6.01 7.83
CA ARG A 205 -12.79 6.92 7.99
C ARG A 205 -14.08 6.21 7.63
N ARG A 206 -15.22 6.83 7.92
CA ARG A 206 -16.52 6.33 7.45
C ARG A 206 -16.60 6.26 5.93
N ARG A 207 -15.93 7.17 5.21
CA ARG A 207 -15.85 7.24 3.74
C ARG A 207 -14.51 7.81 3.34
N THR A 208 -13.91 7.30 2.27
CA THR A 208 -12.70 7.86 1.69
C THR A 208 -13.04 9.15 0.91
N PRO A 209 -12.55 10.32 1.34
CA PRO A 209 -12.75 11.55 0.59
C PRO A 209 -12.09 11.47 -0.80
N ARG A 210 -12.75 12.04 -1.82
CA ARG A 210 -12.28 12.03 -3.21
C ARG A 210 -10.82 12.46 -3.36
N ARG A 211 -10.37 13.49 -2.64
CA ARG A 211 -8.97 13.96 -2.67
C ARG A 211 -7.96 12.86 -2.34
N TRP A 212 -8.32 11.94 -1.46
CA TRP A 212 -7.46 10.82 -1.06
C TRP A 212 -7.54 9.66 -2.05
N GLN A 213 -8.70 9.40 -2.65
CA GLN A 213 -8.84 8.47 -3.77
C GLN A 213 -7.97 8.93 -4.95
N VAL A 214 -8.06 10.22 -5.32
CA VAL A 214 -7.20 10.80 -6.37
C VAL A 214 -5.72 10.69 -6.01
N LYS A 215 -5.34 10.95 -4.74
CA LYS A 215 -3.94 10.87 -4.33
C LYS A 215 -3.40 9.45 -4.46
N ASP A 216 -4.12 8.47 -3.95
CA ASP A 216 -3.67 7.07 -3.95
C ASP A 216 -3.64 6.51 -5.38
N LEU A 217 -4.73 6.66 -6.15
CA LEU A 217 -4.78 6.19 -7.53
C LEU A 217 -3.76 6.88 -8.44
N ALA A 218 -3.50 8.18 -8.23
CA ALA A 218 -2.48 8.90 -8.97
C ALA A 218 -1.06 8.45 -8.60
N GLY A 219 -0.81 8.10 -7.34
CA GLY A 219 0.45 7.51 -6.91
C GLY A 219 0.70 6.15 -7.57
N LEU A 220 -0.33 5.29 -7.56
CA LEU A 220 -0.26 3.99 -8.22
C LEU A 220 -0.02 4.13 -9.73
N TYR A 221 -0.75 5.01 -10.39
CA TYR A 221 -0.60 5.23 -11.83
C TYR A 221 0.76 5.87 -12.16
N PHE A 222 1.20 6.87 -11.39
CA PHE A 222 2.52 7.49 -11.54
C PHE A 222 3.65 6.45 -11.49
N SER A 223 3.64 5.57 -10.48
CA SER A 223 4.68 4.56 -10.32
C SER A 223 4.64 3.44 -11.38
N ALA A 224 3.54 3.33 -12.14
CA ALA A 224 3.37 2.33 -13.20
C ALA A 224 3.52 2.93 -14.62
N LEU A 225 3.80 4.22 -14.78
CA LEU A 225 3.82 4.87 -16.09
C LEU A 225 4.87 4.29 -17.04
N ASP A 226 6.03 3.89 -16.52
CA ASP A 226 7.11 3.30 -17.32
C ASP A 226 6.97 1.77 -17.51
N CYS A 227 5.92 1.14 -16.94
CA CYS A 227 5.68 -0.31 -17.08
C CYS A 227 5.06 -0.71 -18.43
N GLY A 228 5.02 0.16 -19.44
CA GLY A 228 4.45 -0.16 -20.75
C GLY A 228 2.96 -0.52 -20.73
N LEU A 229 2.20 0.09 -19.84
CA LEU A 229 0.74 -0.09 -19.76
C LEU A 229 0.06 0.48 -21.00
N THR A 230 -0.91 -0.28 -21.54
CA THR A 230 -1.73 0.16 -22.65
C THR A 230 -3.00 0.87 -22.16
N ARG A 231 -3.63 1.67 -23.05
CA ARG A 231 -4.95 2.25 -22.79
C ARG A 231 -5.98 1.18 -22.37
N ARG A 232 -5.92 -0.01 -22.96
CA ARG A 232 -6.82 -1.13 -22.59
C ARG A 232 -6.58 -1.60 -21.16
N ASP A 233 -5.36 -1.54 -20.66
CA ASP A 233 -5.03 -1.92 -19.28
C ASP A 233 -5.60 -0.91 -18.29
N LEU A 234 -5.50 0.38 -18.59
CA LEU A 234 -6.13 1.44 -17.79
C LEU A 234 -7.65 1.28 -17.73
N LEU A 235 -8.30 1.02 -18.87
CA LEU A 235 -9.75 0.78 -18.93
C LEU A 235 -10.16 -0.48 -18.13
N ARG A 236 -9.32 -1.52 -18.13
CA ARG A 236 -9.55 -2.73 -17.30
C ARG A 236 -9.44 -2.43 -15.81
N PHE A 237 -8.44 -1.65 -15.42
CA PHE A 237 -8.30 -1.19 -14.04
C PHE A 237 -9.53 -0.38 -13.61
N MET A 238 -9.91 0.64 -14.38
CA MET A 238 -11.10 1.47 -14.12
C MET A 238 -12.37 0.63 -13.97
N ARG A 239 -12.57 -0.34 -14.87
CA ARG A 239 -13.72 -1.26 -14.83
C ARG A 239 -13.78 -2.08 -13.56
N CYS A 240 -12.63 -2.57 -13.06
CA CYS A 240 -12.58 -3.42 -11.88
C CYS A 240 -12.64 -2.61 -10.58
N TYR A 241 -12.08 -1.41 -10.57
CA TYR A 241 -12.11 -0.52 -9.42
C TYR A 241 -13.51 0.08 -9.17
N THR A 242 -14.22 0.46 -10.25
CA THR A 242 -15.52 1.15 -10.15
C THR A 242 -16.66 0.15 -9.98
N PRO A 243 -17.49 0.25 -8.92
CA PRO A 243 -18.57 -0.71 -8.67
C PRO A 243 -19.55 -0.89 -9.84
N GLY A 244 -19.93 0.19 -10.52
CA GLY A 244 -20.79 0.15 -11.72
C GLY A 244 -20.02 -0.10 -13.02
N GLY A 245 -18.77 -0.55 -12.93
CA GLY A 245 -17.92 -0.93 -14.05
C GLY A 245 -17.51 0.23 -14.96
N LEU A 246 -17.12 -0.09 -16.19
CA LEU A 246 -16.52 0.90 -17.10
C LEU A 246 -17.48 2.04 -17.49
N ARG A 247 -18.78 1.75 -17.62
CA ARG A 247 -19.78 2.78 -17.95
C ARG A 247 -19.80 3.88 -16.88
N GLN A 248 -19.92 3.51 -15.60
CA GLN A 248 -19.87 4.47 -14.51
C GLN A 248 -18.54 5.21 -14.47
N ALA A 249 -17.42 4.49 -14.61
CA ALA A 249 -16.08 5.10 -14.64
C ALA A 249 -15.95 6.20 -15.70
N GLN A 250 -16.54 5.99 -16.89
CA GLN A 250 -16.47 6.94 -18.01
C GLN A 250 -17.56 8.04 -17.99
N THR A 251 -18.56 7.92 -17.13
CA THR A 251 -19.65 8.90 -17.00
C THR A 251 -19.61 9.58 -15.64
N ALA A 252 -20.24 9.00 -14.61
CA ALA A 252 -20.38 9.61 -13.28
C ALA A 252 -19.01 9.85 -12.59
N ASP A 253 -18.04 8.96 -12.80
CA ASP A 253 -16.70 9.04 -12.20
C ASP A 253 -15.64 9.61 -13.17
N ALA A 254 -16.02 10.10 -14.35
CA ALA A 254 -15.08 10.61 -15.36
C ALA A 254 -14.16 11.70 -14.81
N ALA A 255 -14.69 12.59 -13.97
CA ALA A 255 -13.92 13.64 -13.33
C ALA A 255 -12.87 13.08 -12.34
N LEU A 256 -13.17 11.97 -11.62
CA LEU A 256 -12.20 11.31 -10.75
C LEU A 256 -11.00 10.83 -11.56
N TRP A 257 -11.24 10.13 -12.67
CA TRP A 257 -10.17 9.58 -13.50
C TRP A 257 -9.35 10.64 -14.22
N HIS A 258 -9.99 11.74 -14.63
CA HIS A 258 -9.28 12.91 -15.15
C HIS A 258 -8.33 13.52 -14.11
N ASP A 259 -8.80 13.71 -12.86
CA ASP A 259 -7.96 14.24 -11.77
C ASP A 259 -6.80 13.29 -11.43
N VAL A 260 -7.04 11.97 -11.47
CA VAL A 260 -6.02 10.93 -11.26
C VAL A 260 -4.92 11.03 -12.32
N GLU A 261 -5.28 11.06 -13.61
CA GLU A 261 -4.35 11.19 -14.72
C GLU A 261 -3.55 12.47 -14.63
N LYS A 262 -4.24 13.62 -14.50
CA LYS A 262 -3.60 14.94 -14.39
C LYS A 262 -2.57 14.97 -13.25
N ARG A 263 -2.92 14.40 -12.08
CA ARG A 263 -2.02 14.37 -10.93
C ARG A 263 -0.84 13.41 -11.15
N ALA A 264 -1.07 12.24 -11.72
CA ALA A 264 0.00 11.28 -12.00
C ALA A 264 1.04 11.86 -12.96
N LEU A 265 0.60 12.48 -14.04
CA LEU A 265 1.48 13.14 -15.00
C LEU A 265 2.26 14.32 -14.39
N ALA A 266 1.60 15.10 -13.53
CA ALA A 266 2.28 16.19 -12.81
C ALA A 266 3.36 15.66 -11.84
N LEU A 267 3.11 14.53 -11.15
CA LEU A 267 4.11 13.86 -10.34
C LEU A 267 5.28 13.37 -11.16
N TYR A 268 5.00 12.74 -12.31
CA TYR A 268 6.01 12.20 -13.19
C TYR A 268 6.95 13.30 -13.76
N ARG A 269 6.37 14.41 -14.26
CA ARG A 269 7.16 15.56 -14.72
C ARG A 269 8.05 16.14 -13.63
N LYS A 270 7.49 16.24 -12.40
CA LYS A 270 8.24 16.77 -11.26
C LYS A 270 9.43 15.89 -10.90
N GLU A 271 9.25 14.55 -10.93
CA GLU A 271 10.27 13.60 -10.50
C GLU A 271 11.33 13.37 -11.59
N HIS A 272 10.89 13.22 -12.86
CA HIS A 272 11.77 12.81 -13.96
C HIS A 272 12.16 13.96 -14.90
N GLY A 273 11.57 15.14 -14.79
CA GLY A 273 11.84 16.29 -15.67
C GLY A 273 11.42 16.09 -17.12
N ARG A 274 10.64 15.05 -17.43
CA ARG A 274 10.19 14.70 -18.80
C ARG A 274 8.76 14.17 -18.82
N GLU A 275 8.17 14.03 -19.99
CA GLU A 275 6.93 13.30 -20.18
C GLU A 275 7.16 11.77 -20.18
N PRO A 276 6.20 10.97 -19.70
CA PRO A 276 6.29 9.52 -19.82
C PRO A 276 6.22 9.07 -21.28
N SER A 277 6.95 8.00 -21.62
CA SER A 277 7.18 7.57 -23.01
C SER A 277 5.94 7.05 -23.75
N ALA A 278 4.86 6.68 -23.07
CA ALA A 278 3.72 5.97 -23.69
C ALA A 278 2.35 6.31 -23.10
N VAL A 279 2.13 7.55 -22.69
CA VAL A 279 0.79 7.95 -22.19
C VAL A 279 -0.04 8.49 -23.35
N ALA A 280 -1.19 7.85 -23.60
CA ALA A 280 -2.17 8.43 -24.52
C ALA A 280 -2.65 9.79 -23.95
N PRO A 281 -2.72 10.87 -24.76
CA PRO A 281 -3.12 12.18 -24.26
C PRO A 281 -4.51 12.14 -23.62
N ALA A 282 -4.70 12.96 -22.58
CA ALA A 282 -5.92 13.02 -21.76
C ALA A 282 -7.24 13.18 -22.59
N GLY A 283 -7.16 13.79 -23.77
CA GLY A 283 -8.28 13.90 -24.71
C GLY A 283 -8.73 12.59 -25.36
N SER A 284 -7.92 11.53 -25.33
CA SER A 284 -8.22 10.26 -26.01
C SER A 284 -9.22 9.38 -25.26
N LEU A 285 -9.60 9.71 -24.03
CA LEU A 285 -10.67 9.02 -23.31
C LEU A 285 -12.08 9.40 -23.80
N LYS A 286 -12.21 10.47 -24.59
CA LYS A 286 -13.50 10.95 -25.17
C LYS A 286 -13.78 10.49 -26.60
N GLY A 287 -12.85 9.84 -27.30
CA GLY A 287 -13.02 9.51 -28.71
C GLY A 287 -13.49 8.08 -28.95
N GLY A 288 -14.74 7.90 -29.32
CA GLY A 288 -15.22 6.62 -29.81
C GLY A 288 -16.69 6.51 -30.16
N LEU A 289 -17.29 7.57 -30.69
CA LEU A 289 -18.59 7.48 -31.41
C LEU A 289 -18.67 8.60 -32.46
N GLU A 290 -17.76 8.58 -33.41
CA GLU A 290 -18.03 9.17 -34.74
C GLU A 290 -17.75 8.08 -35.76
N GLY A 291 -18.76 7.25 -35.97
CA GLY A 291 -18.84 6.37 -37.11
C GLY A 291 -19.15 7.20 -38.34
N GLY A 292 -18.16 7.35 -39.22
CA GLY A 292 -18.36 7.93 -40.52
C GLY A 292 -19.33 7.11 -41.36
N VAL A 293 -20.52 7.63 -41.53
CA VAL A 293 -21.39 7.29 -42.66
C VAL A 293 -20.85 8.08 -43.84
N ASN A 294 -20.06 7.44 -44.68
CA ASN A 294 -19.84 7.90 -46.03
C ASN A 294 -20.62 7.00 -46.99
N GLY A 295 -21.83 7.47 -47.33
CA GLY A 295 -22.50 7.04 -48.52
C GLY A 295 -21.78 7.56 -49.75
N GLY A 296 -21.17 6.67 -50.49
CA GLY A 296 -20.73 6.89 -51.87
C GLY A 296 -21.83 6.46 -52.80
N ARG A 297 -22.50 7.41 -53.44
CA ARG A 297 -23.14 7.25 -54.73
C ARG A 297 -22.16 7.87 -55.76
N ASP A 298 -21.78 7.06 -56.68
CA ASP A 298 -21.85 7.10 -58.17
C ASP A 298 -20.79 6.15 -58.72
#